data_470e8863d7310abb77a4c11532535035
#
_entry.id   470e8863d7310abb77a4c11532535035
#
_cell.length_a   1.000
_cell.length_b   1.000
_cell.length_c   1.000
_cell.angle_alpha   90.00
_cell.angle_beta   90.00
_cell.angle_gamma   90.00
#
_symmetry.space_group_name_H-M   'P 1'
#
loop_
_entity.id
_entity.type
_entity.pdbx_description
1 polymer ?
#
loop_
_entity_poly.entity_id
_entity_poly.type
_entity_poly.pdbx_seq_one_letter_code
_entity_poly.pdbx_strand_id
1 'polypeptide(L)'
;MSIQTILLIEDNADILDNLDEYLQLEGYHTLMTKNGKKGVELANAFIPDLIICDVVMLDMNGHEVLRSLLGSVQTAAIPFIFSSSLSEKNDETESLKLGADDYIVKPYELETLLKMAKNWIKSGSKRQLCPTS
;
A
#
# COMPACT_ATOMS: atom_id res chain seq x y z
N MET A 1 21.95 -9.13 2.18
CA MET A 1 20.57 -8.76 2.51
C MET A 1 19.98 -7.93 1.40
N SER A 2 18.84 -8.32 0.90
CA SER A 2 18.19 -7.56 -0.16
C SER A 2 17.50 -6.34 0.41
N ILE A 3 17.54 -5.24 -0.35
CA ILE A 3 16.82 -4.03 -0.01
C ILE A 3 15.36 -4.25 -0.37
N GLN A 4 14.47 -3.93 0.55
CA GLN A 4 13.05 -4.11 0.35
C GLN A 4 12.43 -2.90 -0.33
N THR A 5 11.46 -3.15 -1.17
CA THR A 5 10.81 -2.13 -2.00
C THR A 5 9.40 -1.84 -1.52
N ILE A 6 9.08 -0.55 -1.38
CA ILE A 6 7.75 -0.09 -1.02
C ILE A 6 7.20 0.76 -2.16
N LEU A 7 6.02 0.42 -2.63
CA LEU A 7 5.32 1.21 -3.65
C LEU A 7 4.37 2.18 -2.95
N LEU A 8 4.50 3.45 -3.28
CA LEU A 8 3.68 4.53 -2.72
C LEU A 8 2.74 5.04 -3.80
N ILE A 9 1.44 4.98 -3.53
CA ILE A 9 0.41 5.49 -4.44
C ILE A 9 -0.35 6.57 -3.68
N GLU A 10 -0.07 7.82 -3.97
CA GLU A 10 -0.57 8.97 -3.22
C GLU A 10 -0.69 10.17 -4.15
N ASP A 11 -1.88 10.77 -4.28
CA ASP A 11 -2.06 11.87 -5.21
C ASP A 11 -1.65 13.23 -4.66
N ASN A 12 -1.46 13.37 -3.36
CA ASN A 12 -0.93 14.61 -2.78
C ASN A 12 0.60 14.62 -2.88
N ALA A 13 1.14 15.55 -3.67
CA ALA A 13 2.58 15.60 -3.94
C ALA A 13 3.42 15.78 -2.69
N ASP A 14 2.98 16.64 -1.76
CA ASP A 14 3.76 16.91 -0.55
C ASP A 14 3.82 15.69 0.37
N ILE A 15 2.70 15.00 0.53
CA ILE A 15 2.66 13.78 1.34
C ILE A 15 3.55 12.71 0.69
N LEU A 16 3.45 12.57 -0.62
CA LEU A 16 4.23 11.58 -1.36
C LEU A 16 5.73 11.83 -1.21
N ASP A 17 6.16 13.08 -1.42
CA ASP A 17 7.58 13.44 -1.34
C ASP A 17 8.14 13.24 0.07
N ASN A 18 7.38 13.64 1.09
CA ASN A 18 7.80 13.47 2.48
C ASN A 18 7.93 12.01 2.86
N LEU A 19 6.96 11.21 2.45
CA LEU A 19 6.97 9.78 2.75
C LEU A 19 8.09 9.06 2.02
N ASP A 20 8.30 9.43 0.75
CA ASP A 20 9.37 8.87 -0.06
C ASP A 20 10.73 9.11 0.57
N GLU A 21 11.01 10.37 0.92
CA GLU A 21 12.27 10.74 1.56
C GLU A 21 12.47 10.01 2.88
N TYR A 22 11.44 9.98 3.71
CA TYR A 22 11.51 9.32 5.01
C TYR A 22 11.84 7.84 4.87
N LEU A 23 11.15 7.14 3.98
CA LEU A 23 11.37 5.70 3.81
C LEU A 23 12.73 5.39 3.18
N GLN A 24 13.21 6.23 2.27
CA GLN A 24 14.55 6.05 1.74
C GLN A 24 15.61 6.21 2.82
N LEU A 25 15.45 7.19 3.70
CA LEU A 25 16.36 7.37 4.84
C LEU A 25 16.34 6.17 5.79
N GLU A 26 15.23 5.44 5.84
CA GLU A 26 15.12 4.24 6.66
C GLU A 26 15.62 2.97 5.95
N GLY A 27 16.15 3.12 4.75
CA GLY A 27 16.81 2.01 4.06
C GLY A 27 15.97 1.29 3.01
N TYR A 28 14.80 1.81 2.68
CA TYR A 28 13.94 1.17 1.68
C TYR A 28 14.18 1.74 0.29
N HIS A 29 13.99 0.89 -0.71
CA HIS A 29 13.87 1.34 -2.08
C HIS A 29 12.39 1.71 -2.29
N THR A 30 12.13 2.87 -2.87
CA THR A 30 10.75 3.32 -3.05
C THR A 30 10.43 3.48 -4.53
N LEU A 31 9.20 3.09 -4.86
CA LEU A 31 8.58 3.40 -6.14
C LEU A 31 7.41 4.30 -5.81
N MET A 32 7.15 5.32 -6.60
CA MET A 32 6.06 6.22 -6.29
C MET A 32 5.32 6.72 -7.51
N THR A 33 4.01 6.92 -7.32
CA THR A 33 3.15 7.49 -8.35
C THR A 33 1.98 8.20 -7.69
N LYS A 34 1.40 9.16 -8.39
CA LYS A 34 0.21 9.88 -7.95
C LYS A 34 -1.09 9.28 -8.49
N ASN A 35 -0.98 8.20 -9.22
CA ASN A 35 -2.04 7.70 -10.09
C ASN A 35 -2.23 6.21 -9.86
N GLY A 36 -3.49 5.81 -9.63
CA GLY A 36 -3.82 4.43 -9.30
C GLY A 36 -3.50 3.45 -10.42
N LYS A 37 -3.81 3.82 -11.65
CA LYS A 37 -3.54 2.96 -12.80
C LYS A 37 -2.04 2.69 -12.94
N LYS A 38 -1.23 3.74 -12.82
CA LYS A 38 0.22 3.59 -12.86
C LYS A 38 0.72 2.76 -11.70
N GLY A 39 0.07 2.89 -10.53
CA GLY A 39 0.40 2.07 -9.37
C GLY A 39 0.22 0.58 -9.64
N VAL A 40 -0.88 0.22 -10.29
CA VAL A 40 -1.12 -1.18 -10.67
C VAL A 40 -0.04 -1.66 -11.63
N GLU A 41 0.32 -0.84 -12.60
CA GLU A 41 1.39 -1.18 -13.54
C GLU A 41 2.72 -1.41 -12.84
N LEU A 42 3.08 -0.51 -11.91
CA LEU A 42 4.33 -0.63 -11.16
C LEU A 42 4.33 -1.87 -10.26
N ALA A 43 3.21 -2.18 -9.63
CA ALA A 43 3.10 -3.37 -8.80
C ALA A 43 3.32 -4.65 -9.62
N ASN A 44 2.72 -4.71 -10.80
CA ASN A 44 2.88 -5.88 -11.67
C ASN A 44 4.30 -5.99 -12.24
N ALA A 45 4.94 -4.85 -12.51
CA ALA A 45 6.28 -4.85 -13.10
C ALA A 45 7.37 -5.19 -12.07
N PHE A 46 7.24 -4.70 -10.85
CA PHE A 46 8.31 -4.77 -9.86
C PHE A 46 8.03 -5.66 -8.66
N ILE A 47 6.80 -6.07 -8.46
CA ILE A 47 6.39 -6.91 -7.33
C ILE A 47 7.00 -6.41 -6.00
N PRO A 48 6.58 -5.22 -5.53
CA PRO A 48 7.14 -4.66 -4.30
C PRO A 48 6.83 -5.50 -3.07
N ASP A 49 7.53 -5.24 -2.00
CA ASP A 49 7.34 -5.95 -0.72
C ASP A 49 6.16 -5.41 0.09
N LEU A 50 5.73 -4.20 -0.23
CA LEU A 50 4.60 -3.55 0.44
C LEU A 50 4.04 -2.47 -0.48
N ILE A 51 2.74 -2.27 -0.41
CA ILE A 51 2.07 -1.17 -1.10
C ILE A 51 1.35 -0.31 -0.07
N ILE A 52 1.58 1.01 -0.14
CA ILE A 52 0.85 1.99 0.66
C ILE A 52 0.08 2.84 -0.33
N CYS A 53 -1.24 2.83 -0.24
CA CYS A 53 -2.11 3.43 -1.24
C CYS A 53 -3.19 4.29 -0.62
N ASP A 54 -3.41 5.48 -1.19
CA ASP A 54 -4.52 6.33 -0.81
C ASP A 54 -5.84 5.70 -1.27
N VAL A 55 -6.90 5.91 -0.53
CA VAL A 55 -8.23 5.43 -0.92
C VAL A 55 -8.84 6.34 -1.99
N VAL A 56 -8.77 7.64 -1.79
CA VAL A 56 -9.42 8.61 -2.70
C VAL A 56 -8.40 9.23 -3.64
N MET A 57 -8.52 8.94 -4.93
CA MET A 57 -7.68 9.49 -5.98
C MET A 57 -8.53 9.82 -7.20
N LEU A 58 -8.02 10.69 -8.06
CA LEU A 58 -8.80 11.21 -9.19
C LEU A 58 -9.11 10.20 -10.30
N ASP A 59 -8.13 9.36 -10.63
CA ASP A 59 -8.28 8.45 -11.77
C ASP A 59 -8.94 7.12 -11.41
N MET A 60 -8.53 6.56 -10.29
CA MET A 60 -8.92 5.22 -9.86
C MET A 60 -8.80 5.20 -8.35
N ASN A 61 -9.86 4.86 -7.64
CA ASN A 61 -9.76 4.85 -6.18
C ASN A 61 -8.94 3.66 -5.70
N GLY A 62 -8.49 3.75 -4.45
CA GLY A 62 -7.60 2.72 -3.87
C GLY A 62 -8.23 1.34 -3.78
N HIS A 63 -9.56 1.27 -3.60
CA HIS A 63 -10.26 -0.02 -3.57
C HIS A 63 -10.16 -0.72 -4.92
N GLU A 64 -10.26 0.05 -6.01
CA GLU A 64 -10.11 -0.50 -7.35
C GLU A 64 -8.69 -0.99 -7.60
N VAL A 65 -7.69 -0.24 -7.08
CA VAL A 65 -6.30 -0.66 -7.15
C VAL A 65 -6.13 -2.02 -6.49
N LEU A 66 -6.63 -2.17 -5.26
CA LEU A 66 -6.52 -3.43 -4.53
C LEU A 66 -7.23 -4.57 -5.26
N ARG A 67 -8.46 -4.35 -5.75
CA ARG A 67 -9.18 -5.38 -6.51
C ARG A 67 -8.38 -5.85 -7.71
N SER A 68 -7.78 -4.90 -8.43
CA SER A 68 -6.96 -5.22 -9.59
C SER A 68 -5.77 -6.11 -9.20
N LEU A 69 -5.10 -5.78 -8.10
CA LEU A 69 -3.95 -6.54 -7.63
C LEU A 69 -4.34 -7.92 -7.11
N LEU A 70 -5.49 -8.05 -6.50
CA LEU A 70 -5.99 -9.34 -6.01
C LEU A 70 -6.34 -10.29 -7.17
N GLY A 71 -6.55 -9.76 -8.35
CA GLY A 71 -6.85 -10.55 -9.55
C GLY A 71 -5.66 -11.26 -10.17
N SER A 72 -4.45 -11.02 -9.66
CA SER A 72 -3.23 -11.64 -10.19
C SER A 72 -2.50 -12.35 -9.06
N VAL A 73 -2.11 -13.60 -9.30
CA VAL A 73 -1.36 -14.40 -8.32
C VAL A 73 -0.09 -13.70 -7.88
N GLN A 74 0.61 -13.04 -8.81
CA GLN A 74 1.87 -12.37 -8.52
C GLN A 74 1.72 -11.20 -7.56
N THR A 75 0.62 -10.46 -7.63
CA THR A 75 0.41 -9.28 -6.80
C THR A 75 -0.53 -9.52 -5.63
N ALA A 76 -1.30 -10.61 -5.64
CA ALA A 76 -2.30 -10.88 -4.62
C ALA A 76 -1.71 -11.10 -3.23
N ALA A 77 -0.45 -11.49 -3.15
CA ALA A 77 0.22 -11.76 -1.87
C ALA A 77 0.98 -10.57 -1.30
N ILE A 78 1.02 -9.45 -2.01
CA ILE A 78 1.75 -8.26 -1.54
C ILE A 78 0.97 -7.61 -0.40
N PRO A 79 1.60 -7.35 0.76
CA PRO A 79 0.93 -6.62 1.84
C PRO A 79 0.47 -5.24 1.37
N PHE A 80 -0.70 -4.82 1.81
CA PHE A 80 -1.35 -3.60 1.33
C PHE A 80 -1.90 -2.79 2.50
N ILE A 81 -1.48 -1.53 2.60
CA ILE A 81 -1.96 -0.60 3.61
C ILE A 81 -2.66 0.56 2.91
N PHE A 82 -3.89 0.85 3.31
CA PHE A 82 -4.56 2.06 2.86
C PHE A 82 -4.21 3.22 3.77
N SER A 83 -3.98 4.40 3.19
CA SER A 83 -3.88 5.65 3.94
C SER A 83 -4.98 6.59 3.42
N SER A 84 -5.71 7.22 4.32
CA SER A 84 -6.84 8.02 3.90
C SER A 84 -7.17 9.10 4.92
N SER A 85 -7.74 10.22 4.43
CA SER A 85 -8.31 11.23 5.31
C SER A 85 -9.71 10.82 5.80
N LEU A 86 -10.26 9.72 5.28
CA LEU A 86 -11.56 9.21 5.69
C LEU A 86 -11.39 8.46 7.02
N SER A 87 -11.96 9.02 8.07
CA SER A 87 -11.82 8.47 9.43
C SER A 87 -13.05 7.70 9.90
N GLU A 88 -14.07 7.58 9.06
CA GLU A 88 -15.27 6.86 9.43
C GLU A 88 -15.00 5.37 9.50
N LYS A 89 -15.59 4.75 10.50
CA LYS A 89 -15.38 3.34 10.76
C LYS A 89 -15.81 2.45 9.59
N ASN A 90 -16.82 2.87 8.84
CA ASN A 90 -17.28 2.11 7.68
C ASN A 90 -16.21 2.03 6.59
N ASP A 91 -15.47 3.11 6.37
CA ASP A 91 -14.43 3.14 5.35
C ASP A 91 -13.30 2.18 5.68
N GLU A 92 -12.88 2.18 6.93
CA GLU A 92 -11.87 1.25 7.41
C GLU A 92 -12.37 -0.19 7.31
N THR A 93 -13.58 -0.45 7.76
CA THR A 93 -14.18 -1.78 7.74
C THR A 93 -14.27 -2.32 6.32
N GLU A 94 -14.74 -1.51 5.38
CA GLU A 94 -14.84 -1.93 3.99
C GLU A 94 -13.48 -2.22 3.37
N SER A 95 -12.49 -1.38 3.68
CA SER A 95 -11.13 -1.58 3.20
C SER A 95 -10.54 -2.89 3.69
N LEU A 96 -10.73 -3.20 4.96
CA LEU A 96 -10.21 -4.44 5.54
C LEU A 96 -10.97 -5.65 5.02
N LYS A 97 -12.29 -5.54 4.83
CA LYS A 97 -13.08 -6.63 4.25
C LYS A 97 -12.69 -6.92 2.81
N LEU A 98 -12.31 -5.90 2.07
CA LEU A 98 -11.85 -6.09 0.70
C LEU A 98 -10.53 -6.86 0.64
N GLY A 99 -9.76 -6.80 1.70
CA GLY A 99 -8.52 -7.57 1.79
C GLY A 99 -7.28 -6.78 2.15
N ALA A 100 -7.42 -5.48 2.43
CA ALA A 100 -6.28 -4.70 2.89
C ALA A 100 -5.78 -5.27 4.21
N ASP A 101 -4.48 -5.23 4.41
CA ASP A 101 -3.89 -5.73 5.64
C ASP A 101 -4.00 -4.73 6.77
N ASP A 102 -4.00 -3.44 6.43
CA ASP A 102 -4.07 -2.39 7.45
C ASP A 102 -4.64 -1.10 6.86
N TYR A 103 -4.89 -0.14 7.74
CA TYR A 103 -5.50 1.13 7.37
C TYR A 103 -4.97 2.20 8.32
N ILE A 104 -4.52 3.33 7.81
CA ILE A 104 -4.05 4.43 8.63
C ILE A 104 -4.73 5.74 8.21
N VAL A 105 -5.16 6.53 9.19
CA VAL A 105 -5.89 7.78 8.94
C VAL A 105 -4.93 8.96 8.92
N LYS A 106 -5.05 9.80 7.92
CA LYS A 106 -4.27 11.05 7.81
C LYS A 106 -4.87 12.13 8.70
N PRO A 107 -4.10 13.00 9.31
CA PRO A 107 -2.63 12.96 9.33
C PRO A 107 -2.12 11.91 10.30
N TYR A 108 -1.02 11.28 9.96
CA TYR A 108 -0.40 10.25 10.81
C TYR A 108 1.07 10.58 11.06
N GLU A 109 1.61 9.98 12.10
CA GLU A 109 3.04 10.09 12.38
C GLU A 109 3.80 9.15 11.45
N LEU A 110 4.87 9.65 10.83
CA LEU A 110 5.68 8.81 9.93
C LEU A 110 6.24 7.59 10.67
N GLU A 111 6.59 7.76 11.93
CA GLU A 111 7.08 6.67 12.77
C GLU A 111 6.04 5.55 12.92
N THR A 112 4.78 5.93 13.06
CA THR A 112 3.68 4.96 13.17
C THR A 112 3.55 4.16 11.88
N LEU A 113 3.57 4.85 10.76
CA LEU A 113 3.50 4.18 9.45
C LEU A 113 4.70 3.26 9.24
N LEU A 114 5.89 3.71 9.64
CA LEU A 114 7.09 2.89 9.51
C LEU A 114 6.96 1.58 10.30
N LYS A 115 6.43 1.64 11.51
CA LYS A 115 6.22 0.43 12.32
C LYS A 115 5.26 -0.53 11.66
N MET A 116 4.17 0.00 11.10
CA MET A 116 3.21 -0.80 10.36
C MET A 116 3.87 -1.45 9.14
N ALA A 117 4.63 -0.66 8.39
CA ALA A 117 5.32 -1.16 7.21
C ALA A 117 6.29 -2.29 7.55
N LYS A 118 7.11 -2.10 8.57
CA LYS A 118 8.07 -3.13 9.01
C LYS A 118 7.36 -4.41 9.43
N ASN A 119 6.25 -4.26 10.15
CA ASN A 119 5.48 -5.41 10.61
C ASN A 119 4.95 -6.23 9.43
N TRP A 120 4.31 -5.58 8.47
CA TRP A 120 3.70 -6.29 7.34
C TRP A 120 4.73 -6.84 6.35
N ILE A 121 5.83 -6.14 6.14
CA ILE A 121 6.91 -6.67 5.30
C ILE A 121 7.47 -7.95 5.93
N LYS A 122 7.66 -7.95 7.24
CA LYS A 122 8.18 -9.10 7.95
C LYS A 122 7.20 -10.26 7.97
N SER A 123 5.93 -9.97 8.25
CA SER A 123 4.90 -11.02 8.40
C SER A 123 4.32 -11.48 7.08
N GLY A 124 4.36 -10.64 6.06
CA GLY A 124 3.63 -10.88 4.82
C GLY A 124 2.15 -10.56 4.99
N SER A 125 1.40 -10.60 3.91
CA SER A 125 -0.02 -10.31 3.93
C SER A 125 -0.76 -11.34 4.79
N LYS A 126 -1.78 -10.86 5.52
CA LYS A 126 -2.67 -11.75 6.27
C LYS A 126 -3.66 -12.46 5.35
N ARG A 127 -3.76 -12.06 4.10
CA ARG A 127 -4.60 -12.76 3.14
C ARG A 127 -3.98 -14.12 2.86
N GLN A 128 -4.76 -15.15 3.06
CA GLN A 128 -4.30 -16.47 2.69
C GLN A 128 -4.65 -16.70 1.23
N LEU A 129 -3.61 -16.86 0.43
CA LEU A 129 -3.80 -17.36 -0.90
C LEU A 129 -4.28 -18.79 -0.75
N CYS A 130 -5.37 -19.08 -1.39
CA CYS A 130 -5.88 -20.43 -1.39
C CYS A 130 -4.75 -21.34 -1.84
N PRO A 131 -4.22 -22.20 -0.96
CA PRO A 131 -3.23 -23.15 -1.43
C PRO A 131 -3.98 -24.00 -2.44
N THR A 132 -3.51 -24.02 -3.62
CA THR A 132 -4.11 -24.84 -4.61
C THR A 132 -4.37 -26.19 -4.05
N SER A 133 -5.49 -26.29 -3.61
CA SER A 133 -5.91 -27.63 -3.39
C SER A 133 -5.99 -28.31 -4.71
#